data_d39f0bd0ddb96ac289cadfea177161d7
#
_entry.id   d39f0bd0ddb96ac289cadfea177161d7
#
_cell.length_a   1.000
_cell.length_b   1.000
_cell.length_c   1.000
_cell.angle_alpha   90.00
_cell.angle_beta   90.00
_cell.angle_gamma   90.00
#
_symmetry.space_group_name_H-M   'P 1'
#
loop_
_entity.id
_entity.type
_entity.pdbx_description
1 polymer ?
#
loop_
_entity_poly.entity_id
_entity_poly.type
_entity_poly.pdbx_seq_one_letter_code
_entity_poly.pdbx_strand_id
1 'polypeptide(L)'
;MAHDVVLIPGDGIGPEITQAMRRVVEATGVQINWNVQEAGAGVMDEFGTPLPQHVLDAVAETKVAIKGPITTPVGTGFRSVNVALRKHFDLYACVRPCLSQPGDGSRFRDVDLVIVRENTEDLYAGFEFDEGAAEVEELSQLVERSGQKTFAADSAISIKPISIAKSRRIVEYAFEYARRCGRKKVTAVHKANIMKATDGLFLRVAREVAANYPDIEFNDKIVDATCMGLVQNPNDFDVLVLPNLY
;
A
#
# COMPACT_ATOMS: atom_id res chain seq x y z
N MET A 1 16.55 -11.21 -24.82
CA MET A 1 16.20 -9.78 -24.91
C MET A 1 16.65 -9.13 -23.63
N ALA A 2 17.25 -7.94 -23.69
CA ALA A 2 17.55 -7.15 -22.50
C ALA A 2 16.29 -6.39 -22.06
N HIS A 3 16.15 -6.16 -20.75
CA HIS A 3 15.05 -5.42 -20.16
C HIS A 3 15.56 -4.09 -19.63
N ASP A 4 14.92 -2.98 -19.98
CA ASP A 4 15.24 -1.67 -19.45
C ASP A 4 14.51 -1.47 -18.11
N VAL A 5 15.26 -1.20 -17.03
CA VAL A 5 14.73 -1.06 -15.68
C VAL A 5 15.34 0.16 -15.00
N VAL A 6 14.50 1.05 -14.49
CA VAL A 6 14.98 2.14 -13.63
C VAL A 6 15.39 1.57 -12.27
N LEU A 7 16.57 1.97 -11.80
CA LEU A 7 17.02 1.68 -10.44
C LEU A 7 17.16 2.98 -9.66
N ILE A 8 16.41 3.09 -8.58
CA ILE A 8 16.51 4.19 -7.61
C ILE A 8 17.14 3.62 -6.34
N PRO A 9 18.43 3.80 -6.11
CA PRO A 9 19.11 3.22 -4.93
C PRO A 9 18.51 3.70 -3.61
N GLY A 10 18.09 4.95 -3.56
CA GLY A 10 17.60 5.58 -2.34
C GLY A 10 18.74 6.03 -1.43
N ASP A 11 18.45 6.13 -0.13
CA ASP A 11 19.42 6.60 0.88
C ASP A 11 19.63 5.58 2.01
N GLY A 12 20.48 5.95 3.00
CA GLY A 12 20.79 5.10 4.14
C GLY A 12 21.39 3.74 3.71
N ILE A 13 20.67 2.66 4.00
CA ILE A 13 21.07 1.29 3.60
C ILE A 13 20.75 0.97 2.12
N GLY A 14 20.07 1.87 1.44
CA GLY A 14 19.58 1.68 0.07
C GLY A 14 20.66 1.28 -0.94
N PRO A 15 21.75 2.03 -1.07
CA PRO A 15 22.83 1.71 -2.01
C PRO A 15 23.42 0.31 -1.81
N GLU A 16 23.66 -0.10 -0.56
CA GLU A 16 24.21 -1.43 -0.24
C GLU A 16 23.27 -2.56 -0.66
N ILE A 17 22.00 -2.49 -0.25
CA ILE A 17 21.02 -3.55 -0.54
C ILE A 17 20.66 -3.59 -2.03
N THR A 18 20.63 -2.46 -2.73
CA THR A 18 20.38 -2.45 -4.18
C THR A 18 21.57 -3.01 -4.96
N GLN A 19 22.80 -2.81 -4.50
CA GLN A 19 23.95 -3.47 -5.09
C GLN A 19 23.90 -4.99 -4.87
N ALA A 20 23.54 -5.45 -3.67
CA ALA A 20 23.37 -6.87 -3.39
C ALA A 20 22.26 -7.48 -4.26
N MET A 21 21.13 -6.79 -4.40
CA MET A 21 20.02 -7.19 -5.27
C MET A 21 20.49 -7.32 -6.73
N ARG A 22 21.22 -6.31 -7.27
CA ARG A 22 21.75 -6.39 -8.64
C ARG A 22 22.60 -7.63 -8.86
N ARG A 23 23.52 -7.93 -7.94
CA ARG A 23 24.36 -9.14 -8.01
C ARG A 23 23.54 -10.43 -8.07
N VAL A 24 22.46 -10.51 -7.28
CA VAL A 24 21.56 -11.68 -7.27
C VAL A 24 20.82 -11.79 -8.61
N VAL A 25 20.28 -10.69 -9.13
CA VAL A 25 19.56 -10.67 -10.40
C VAL A 25 20.49 -11.00 -11.57
N GLU A 26 21.67 -10.41 -11.61
CA GLU A 26 22.70 -10.67 -12.65
C GLU A 26 23.14 -12.15 -12.66
N ALA A 27 23.22 -12.78 -11.49
CA ALA A 27 23.56 -14.20 -11.36
C ALA A 27 22.51 -15.15 -11.96
N THR A 28 21.28 -14.68 -12.19
CA THR A 28 20.23 -15.46 -12.88
C THR A 28 20.43 -15.55 -14.40
N GLY A 29 21.34 -14.73 -14.97
CA GLY A 29 21.59 -14.64 -16.41
C GLY A 29 20.60 -13.73 -17.15
N VAL A 30 19.63 -13.13 -16.49
CA VAL A 30 18.71 -12.15 -17.09
C VAL A 30 19.48 -10.87 -17.43
N GLN A 31 19.36 -10.43 -18.69
CA GLN A 31 20.02 -9.20 -19.15
C GLN A 31 19.17 -7.99 -18.82
N ILE A 32 19.68 -7.10 -17.97
CA ILE A 32 19.01 -5.85 -17.58
C ILE A 32 19.92 -4.66 -17.91
N ASN A 33 19.36 -3.68 -18.61
CA ASN A 33 19.95 -2.36 -18.78
C ASN A 33 19.49 -1.49 -17.62
N TRP A 34 20.34 -1.26 -16.65
CA TRP A 34 20.03 -0.46 -15.47
C TRP A 34 20.11 1.03 -15.78
N ASN A 35 18.98 1.72 -15.74
CA ASN A 35 18.91 3.18 -15.75
C ASN A 35 18.90 3.68 -14.30
N VAL A 36 20.05 4.09 -13.78
CA VAL A 36 20.19 4.51 -12.38
C VAL A 36 19.76 5.97 -12.24
N GLN A 37 18.82 6.22 -11.32
CA GLN A 37 18.25 7.52 -11.03
C GLN A 37 18.34 7.83 -9.54
N GLU A 38 18.66 9.07 -9.19
CA GLU A 38 18.79 9.51 -7.79
C GLU A 38 17.49 10.18 -7.31
N ALA A 39 17.03 9.80 -6.11
CA ALA A 39 15.89 10.41 -5.43
C ALA A 39 16.06 10.31 -3.90
N GLY A 40 15.43 11.20 -3.16
CA GLY A 40 15.53 11.28 -1.71
C GLY A 40 16.16 12.58 -1.23
N ALA A 41 16.66 12.59 0.01
CA ALA A 41 17.23 13.79 0.60
C ALA A 41 18.47 14.30 -0.14
N GLY A 42 19.28 13.39 -0.70
CA GLY A 42 20.54 13.73 -1.35
C GLY A 42 20.43 14.60 -2.60
N VAL A 43 19.24 14.68 -3.21
CA VAL A 43 19.02 15.47 -4.45
C VAL A 43 18.28 16.80 -4.18
N MET A 44 17.91 17.07 -2.92
CA MET A 44 17.13 18.25 -2.56
C MET A 44 17.89 19.57 -2.87
N ASP A 45 19.19 19.62 -2.62
CA ASP A 45 19.98 20.84 -2.81
C ASP A 45 20.14 21.20 -4.30
N GLU A 46 20.14 20.19 -5.17
CA GLU A 46 20.32 20.38 -6.62
C GLU A 46 18.97 20.66 -7.32
N PHE A 47 17.93 19.91 -6.98
CA PHE A 47 16.64 19.93 -7.71
C PHE A 47 15.51 20.61 -6.95
N GLY A 48 15.68 20.98 -5.68
CA GLY A 48 14.63 21.56 -4.84
C GLY A 48 13.48 20.61 -4.51
N THR A 49 13.59 19.34 -4.88
CA THR A 49 12.60 18.29 -4.65
C THR A 49 13.26 16.93 -4.41
N PRO A 50 12.72 16.08 -3.52
CA PRO A 50 13.26 14.74 -3.31
C PRO A 50 12.92 13.77 -4.46
N LEU A 51 12.05 14.15 -5.39
CA LEU A 51 11.65 13.36 -6.55
C LEU A 51 11.66 14.24 -7.81
N PRO A 52 12.83 14.39 -8.45
CA PRO A 52 12.97 15.20 -9.66
C PRO A 52 12.15 14.65 -10.84
N GLN A 53 11.73 15.55 -11.74
CA GLN A 53 10.90 15.19 -12.90
C GLN A 53 11.55 14.16 -13.82
N HIS A 54 12.86 14.25 -14.07
CA HIS A 54 13.57 13.29 -14.92
C HIS A 54 13.49 11.84 -14.40
N VAL A 55 13.37 11.65 -13.07
CA VAL A 55 13.15 10.31 -12.48
C VAL A 55 11.76 9.78 -12.84
N LEU A 56 10.75 10.64 -12.78
CA LEU A 56 9.38 10.28 -13.19
C LEU A 56 9.34 9.94 -14.67
N ASP A 57 9.99 10.74 -15.51
CA ASP A 57 10.04 10.53 -16.97
C ASP A 57 10.72 9.19 -17.30
N ALA A 58 11.85 8.88 -16.65
CA ALA A 58 12.54 7.60 -16.83
C ALA A 58 11.67 6.39 -16.43
N VAL A 59 10.93 6.49 -15.33
CA VAL A 59 10.00 5.42 -14.90
C VAL A 59 8.81 5.31 -15.86
N ALA A 60 8.30 6.44 -16.38
CA ALA A 60 7.22 6.44 -17.36
C ALA A 60 7.62 5.76 -18.68
N GLU A 61 8.87 5.95 -19.11
CA GLU A 61 9.43 5.32 -20.31
C GLU A 61 9.57 3.81 -20.15
N THR A 62 10.26 3.37 -19.10
CA THR A 62 10.56 1.95 -18.87
C THR A 62 9.37 1.15 -18.34
N LYS A 63 8.43 1.81 -17.64
CA LYS A 63 7.28 1.20 -16.92
C LYS A 63 7.68 0.19 -15.83
N VAL A 64 8.96 0.01 -15.61
CA VAL A 64 9.51 -0.89 -14.58
C VAL A 64 10.60 -0.14 -13.80
N ALA A 65 10.43 -0.12 -12.48
CA ALA A 65 11.43 0.46 -11.59
C ALA A 65 11.65 -0.39 -10.35
N ILE A 66 12.90 -0.48 -9.91
CA ILE A 66 13.26 -1.02 -8.60
C ILE A 66 13.76 0.14 -7.75
N LYS A 67 13.19 0.27 -6.55
CA LYS A 67 13.53 1.34 -5.63
C LYS A 67 14.03 0.79 -4.30
N GLY A 68 15.20 1.21 -3.88
CA GLY A 68 15.71 1.04 -2.53
C GLY A 68 14.95 1.91 -1.52
N PRO A 69 15.20 1.75 -0.22
CA PRO A 69 14.58 2.59 0.81
C PRO A 69 14.97 4.06 0.64
N ILE A 70 14.01 4.93 0.95
CA ILE A 70 14.22 6.38 1.03
C ILE A 70 13.68 6.84 2.38
N THR A 71 14.51 7.52 3.15
CA THR A 71 14.16 8.06 4.45
C THR A 71 13.14 9.18 4.29
N THR A 72 12.03 9.11 5.02
CA THR A 72 11.06 10.19 5.13
C THR A 72 11.25 10.87 6.46
N PRO A 73 11.51 12.19 6.52
CA PRO A 73 11.62 12.92 7.78
C PRO A 73 10.33 12.80 8.62
N VAL A 74 10.47 12.73 9.94
CA VAL A 74 9.33 12.69 10.87
C VAL A 74 9.00 14.13 11.29
N GLY A 75 7.72 14.46 11.26
CA GLY A 75 7.20 15.75 11.70
C GLY A 75 7.32 16.84 10.63
N THR A 76 8.51 17.33 10.35
CA THR A 76 8.78 18.40 9.37
C THR A 76 9.63 17.89 8.23
N GLY A 77 9.50 18.50 7.03
CA GLY A 77 10.28 18.16 5.86
C GLY A 77 9.42 17.75 4.66
N PHE A 78 10.01 17.04 3.71
CA PHE A 78 9.30 16.64 2.50
C PHE A 78 8.40 15.40 2.71
N ARG A 79 7.32 15.34 1.94
CA ARG A 79 6.42 14.18 1.95
C ARG A 79 7.09 12.96 1.33
N SER A 80 6.66 11.77 1.76
CA SER A 80 7.22 10.49 1.30
C SER A 80 7.29 10.36 -0.22
N VAL A 81 8.51 10.15 -0.74
CA VAL A 81 8.76 9.84 -2.17
C VAL A 81 7.98 8.60 -2.60
N ASN A 82 7.82 7.61 -1.72
CA ASN A 82 7.03 6.42 -2.02
C ASN A 82 5.55 6.77 -2.31
N VAL A 83 4.96 7.64 -1.48
CA VAL A 83 3.58 8.09 -1.67
C VAL A 83 3.46 8.93 -2.95
N ALA A 84 4.45 9.79 -3.24
CA ALA A 84 4.47 10.59 -4.46
C ALA A 84 4.51 9.71 -5.72
N LEU A 85 5.38 8.71 -5.78
CA LEU A 85 5.46 7.74 -6.90
C LEU A 85 4.14 6.97 -7.08
N ARG A 86 3.55 6.49 -5.98
CA ARG A 86 2.28 5.75 -6.03
C ARG A 86 1.13 6.59 -6.58
N LYS A 87 1.05 7.86 -6.16
CA LYS A 87 0.03 8.79 -6.65
C LYS A 87 0.26 9.18 -8.11
N HIS A 88 1.52 9.47 -8.49
CA HIS A 88 1.85 9.91 -9.84
C HIS A 88 1.53 8.85 -10.90
N PHE A 89 1.88 7.60 -10.63
CA PHE A 89 1.68 6.48 -11.56
C PHE A 89 0.41 5.68 -11.30
N ASP A 90 -0.47 6.13 -10.40
CA ASP A 90 -1.66 5.39 -9.95
C ASP A 90 -1.37 3.92 -9.61
N LEU A 91 -0.30 3.69 -8.85
CA LEU A 91 0.10 2.35 -8.40
C LEU A 91 -0.85 1.87 -7.30
N TYR A 92 -2.08 1.57 -7.68
CA TYR A 92 -3.20 1.34 -6.76
C TYR A 92 -3.13 0.01 -6.00
N ALA A 93 -2.45 -0.99 -6.53
CA ALA A 93 -2.34 -2.31 -5.92
C ALA A 93 -0.92 -2.58 -5.41
N CYS A 94 -0.76 -2.71 -4.09
CA CYS A 94 0.46 -3.19 -3.47
C CYS A 94 0.33 -4.69 -3.22
N VAL A 95 1.05 -5.50 -4.00
CA VAL A 95 1.00 -6.97 -3.94
C VAL A 95 2.21 -7.51 -3.20
N ARG A 96 1.99 -8.27 -2.14
CA ARG A 96 3.04 -8.83 -1.29
C ARG A 96 2.86 -10.34 -1.12
N PRO A 97 3.52 -11.17 -1.92
CA PRO A 97 3.61 -12.59 -1.67
C PRO A 97 4.44 -12.85 -0.40
N CYS A 98 3.93 -13.71 0.47
CA CYS A 98 4.55 -14.09 1.73
C CYS A 98 4.69 -15.62 1.75
N LEU A 99 5.93 -16.09 1.53
CA LEU A 99 6.29 -17.50 1.47
C LEU A 99 7.24 -17.82 2.62
N SER A 100 6.96 -18.89 3.38
CA SER A 100 7.95 -19.43 4.30
C SER A 100 9.11 -20.09 3.54
N GLN A 101 10.34 -19.83 3.99
CA GLN A 101 11.55 -20.37 3.38
C GLN A 101 12.19 -21.43 4.30
N PRO A 102 12.77 -22.50 3.75
CA PRO A 102 13.55 -23.44 4.56
C PRO A 102 14.67 -22.73 5.31
N GLY A 103 14.73 -22.89 6.62
CA GLY A 103 15.78 -22.30 7.46
C GLY A 103 15.57 -20.86 7.90
N ASP A 104 14.41 -20.24 7.62
CA ASP A 104 14.06 -18.88 8.03
C ASP A 104 13.81 -18.72 9.54
N GLY A 105 13.82 -19.82 10.30
CA GLY A 105 13.52 -19.83 11.74
C GLY A 105 12.04 -19.62 12.07
N SER A 106 11.15 -19.57 11.07
CA SER A 106 9.72 -19.43 11.26
C SER A 106 9.15 -20.63 12.03
N ARG A 107 8.20 -20.33 12.91
CA ARG A 107 7.38 -21.35 13.59
C ARG A 107 6.51 -22.14 12.61
N PHE A 108 6.08 -21.49 11.55
CA PHE A 108 5.18 -22.08 10.56
C PHE A 108 5.94 -22.48 9.30
N ARG A 109 5.52 -23.59 8.72
CA ARG A 109 6.03 -24.11 7.45
C ARG A 109 4.91 -24.09 6.42
N ASP A 110 5.27 -24.10 5.17
CA ASP A 110 4.33 -24.17 4.03
C ASP A 110 3.33 -23.00 4.01
N VAL A 111 3.73 -21.83 4.57
CA VAL A 111 2.95 -20.60 4.43
C VAL A 111 3.15 -20.08 3.03
N ASP A 112 2.04 -19.90 2.33
CA ASP A 112 2.00 -19.30 0.99
C ASP A 112 0.73 -18.45 0.88
N LEU A 113 0.84 -17.19 1.26
CA LEU A 113 -0.26 -16.22 1.19
C LEU A 113 0.15 -14.96 0.44
N VAL A 114 -0.83 -14.21 -0.04
CA VAL A 114 -0.60 -12.96 -0.75
C VAL A 114 -1.46 -11.84 -0.15
N ILE A 115 -0.82 -10.72 0.14
CA ILE A 115 -1.51 -9.50 0.56
C ILE A 115 -1.67 -8.57 -0.63
N VAL A 116 -2.91 -8.19 -0.94
CA VAL A 116 -3.29 -7.19 -1.94
C VAL A 116 -3.85 -5.97 -1.20
N ARG A 117 -3.04 -4.91 -1.09
CA ARG A 117 -3.38 -3.70 -0.35
C ARG A 117 -3.70 -2.55 -1.30
N GLU A 118 -4.81 -1.86 -1.07
CA GLU A 118 -5.08 -0.58 -1.72
C GLU A 118 -3.97 0.42 -1.39
N ASN A 119 -3.67 1.36 -2.27
CA ASN A 119 -2.44 2.15 -2.16
C ASN A 119 -2.60 3.63 -2.51
N THR A 120 -3.82 4.12 -2.77
CA THR A 120 -4.07 5.46 -3.31
C THR A 120 -5.06 6.32 -2.54
N GLU A 121 -5.80 5.77 -1.58
CA GLU A 121 -6.72 6.51 -0.71
C GLU A 121 -6.50 6.19 0.79
N ASP A 122 -7.53 6.26 1.60
CA ASP A 122 -7.46 6.06 3.04
C ASP A 122 -6.71 7.22 3.73
N LEU A 123 -6.18 7.04 4.92
CA LEU A 123 -5.39 8.05 5.64
C LEU A 123 -4.15 8.52 4.86
N TYR A 124 -3.61 7.69 3.97
CA TYR A 124 -2.53 8.08 3.06
C TYR A 124 -2.95 9.10 1.97
N ALA A 125 -4.24 9.47 1.89
CA ALA A 125 -4.68 10.61 1.10
C ALA A 125 -4.07 11.92 1.64
N GLY A 126 -3.78 11.98 2.96
CA GLY A 126 -3.07 13.08 3.60
C GLY A 126 -3.94 14.31 3.81
N PHE A 127 -5.23 14.11 4.08
CA PHE A 127 -6.12 15.18 4.56
C PHE A 127 -5.99 15.26 6.08
N GLU A 128 -5.14 16.17 6.53
CA GLU A 128 -4.80 16.36 7.93
C GLU A 128 -4.91 17.84 8.30
N PHE A 129 -5.39 18.10 9.51
CA PHE A 129 -5.57 19.42 10.07
C PHE A 129 -5.02 19.42 11.49
N ASP A 130 -4.11 20.33 11.76
CA ASP A 130 -3.49 20.51 13.07
C ASP A 130 -4.49 21.10 14.10
N GLU A 131 -4.21 20.94 15.35
CA GLU A 131 -4.97 21.55 16.43
C GLU A 131 -5.02 23.09 16.29
N GLY A 132 -6.20 23.67 16.45
CA GLY A 132 -6.44 25.10 16.30
C GLY A 132 -6.57 25.59 14.86
N ALA A 133 -6.50 24.71 13.86
CA ALA A 133 -6.80 25.08 12.47
C ALA A 133 -8.29 25.45 12.31
N ALA A 134 -8.59 26.41 11.42
CA ALA A 134 -9.97 26.85 11.17
C ALA A 134 -10.87 25.72 10.68
N GLU A 135 -10.31 24.79 9.90
CA GLU A 135 -10.99 23.60 9.37
C GLU A 135 -11.44 22.66 10.48
N VAL A 136 -10.71 22.59 11.60
CA VAL A 136 -11.10 21.78 12.77
C VAL A 136 -12.37 22.33 13.41
N GLU A 137 -12.47 23.66 13.53
CA GLU A 137 -13.67 24.33 14.03
C GLU A 137 -14.87 24.13 13.07
N GLU A 138 -14.66 24.23 11.75
CA GLU A 138 -15.72 23.98 10.76
C GLU A 138 -16.21 22.54 10.82
N LEU A 139 -15.30 21.56 10.97
CA LEU A 139 -15.64 20.14 11.11
C LEU A 139 -16.41 19.89 12.43
N SER A 140 -16.00 20.54 13.53
CA SER A 140 -16.71 20.48 14.81
C SER A 140 -18.16 20.92 14.67
N GLN A 141 -18.38 22.08 14.05
CA GLN A 141 -19.73 22.59 13.78
C GLN A 141 -20.55 21.69 12.84
N LEU A 142 -19.89 21.05 11.85
CA LEU A 142 -20.56 20.07 10.99
C LEU A 142 -21.04 18.86 11.78
N VAL A 143 -20.19 18.34 12.67
CA VAL A 143 -20.52 17.18 13.54
C VAL A 143 -21.68 17.55 14.47
N GLU A 144 -21.66 18.73 15.10
CA GLU A 144 -22.76 19.18 15.97
C GLU A 144 -24.07 19.33 15.19
N ARG A 145 -24.06 19.90 14.00
CA ARG A 145 -25.26 19.99 13.12
C ARG A 145 -25.81 18.61 12.73
N SER A 146 -24.98 17.57 12.71
CA SER A 146 -25.44 16.20 12.47
C SER A 146 -26.09 15.54 13.69
N GLY A 147 -26.17 16.25 14.84
CA GLY A 147 -26.73 15.75 16.10
C GLY A 147 -25.79 14.81 16.87
N GLN A 148 -24.52 14.78 16.50
CA GLN A 148 -23.50 13.99 17.18
C GLN A 148 -22.72 14.85 18.18
N LYS A 149 -22.15 14.22 19.19
CA LYS A 149 -21.24 14.89 20.11
C LYS A 149 -19.92 15.15 19.40
N THR A 150 -19.46 16.40 19.41
CA THR A 150 -18.20 16.79 18.80
C THR A 150 -16.98 16.29 19.60
N PHE A 151 -15.82 16.43 19.00
CA PHE A 151 -14.52 16.12 19.59
C PHE A 151 -13.98 17.30 20.45
N ALA A 152 -12.89 17.09 21.17
CA ALA A 152 -12.28 18.13 22.00
C ALA A 152 -11.72 19.27 21.15
N ALA A 153 -11.78 20.50 21.67
CA ALA A 153 -11.40 21.72 20.92
C ALA A 153 -9.89 21.75 20.54
N ASP A 154 -9.06 21.02 21.26
CA ASP A 154 -7.62 20.86 21.05
C ASP A 154 -7.25 19.61 20.23
N SER A 155 -8.19 19.11 19.44
CA SER A 155 -7.96 17.92 18.60
C SER A 155 -7.29 18.30 17.28
N ALA A 156 -6.34 17.46 16.84
CA ALA A 156 -5.94 17.37 15.43
C ALA A 156 -6.78 16.30 14.72
N ILE A 157 -6.99 16.43 13.39
CA ILE A 157 -7.91 15.58 12.65
C ILE A 157 -7.25 15.03 11.38
N SER A 158 -7.38 13.72 11.17
CA SER A 158 -7.09 13.07 9.89
C SER A 158 -8.37 12.50 9.28
N ILE A 159 -8.61 12.75 8.00
CA ILE A 159 -9.80 12.25 7.29
C ILE A 159 -9.45 10.98 6.53
N LYS A 160 -10.25 9.94 6.75
CA LYS A 160 -10.17 8.64 6.07
C LYS A 160 -11.22 8.55 4.95
N PRO A 161 -10.91 8.89 3.70
CA PRO A 161 -11.83 8.65 2.58
C PRO A 161 -11.70 7.22 2.07
N ILE A 162 -12.85 6.56 1.83
CA ILE A 162 -12.95 5.28 1.13
C ILE A 162 -14.02 5.43 0.05
N SER A 163 -13.66 5.12 -1.20
CA SER A 163 -14.54 5.26 -2.35
C SER A 163 -14.99 3.91 -2.92
N ILE A 164 -16.16 3.90 -3.55
CA ILE A 164 -16.69 2.71 -4.24
C ILE A 164 -15.76 2.29 -5.37
N ALA A 165 -15.29 3.26 -6.16
CA ALA A 165 -14.47 2.98 -7.35
C ALA A 165 -13.13 2.33 -6.99
N LYS A 166 -12.42 2.87 -5.99
CA LYS A 166 -11.13 2.33 -5.56
C LYS A 166 -11.27 1.03 -4.78
N SER A 167 -12.31 0.91 -3.93
CA SER A 167 -12.64 -0.35 -3.28
C SER A 167 -12.93 -1.46 -4.30
N ARG A 168 -13.74 -1.18 -5.31
CA ARG A 168 -14.04 -2.13 -6.40
C ARG A 168 -12.78 -2.54 -7.14
N ARG A 169 -11.98 -1.58 -7.58
CA ARG A 169 -10.74 -1.81 -8.34
C ARG A 169 -9.76 -2.73 -7.61
N ILE A 170 -9.53 -2.49 -6.31
CA ILE A 170 -8.57 -3.32 -5.56
C ILE A 170 -9.13 -4.72 -5.29
N VAL A 171 -10.42 -4.86 -5.04
CA VAL A 171 -11.05 -6.16 -4.82
C VAL A 171 -11.08 -6.98 -6.11
N GLU A 172 -11.48 -6.37 -7.23
CA GLU A 172 -11.41 -7.02 -8.55
C GLU A 172 -9.98 -7.48 -8.87
N TYR A 173 -8.98 -6.64 -8.60
CA TYR A 173 -7.57 -7.02 -8.76
C TYR A 173 -7.22 -8.27 -7.94
N ALA A 174 -7.67 -8.35 -6.68
CA ALA A 174 -7.38 -9.49 -5.80
C ALA A 174 -8.01 -10.80 -6.35
N PHE A 175 -9.23 -10.74 -6.85
CA PHE A 175 -9.89 -11.90 -7.45
C PHE A 175 -9.24 -12.32 -8.78
N GLU A 176 -8.91 -11.36 -9.66
CA GLU A 176 -8.19 -11.64 -10.91
C GLU A 176 -6.78 -12.20 -10.65
N TYR A 177 -6.11 -11.67 -9.63
CA TYR A 177 -4.84 -12.24 -9.16
C TYR A 177 -5.03 -13.69 -8.70
N ALA A 178 -6.04 -13.95 -7.89
CA ALA A 178 -6.36 -15.28 -7.40
C ALA A 178 -6.59 -16.26 -8.55
N ARG A 179 -7.42 -15.91 -9.54
CA ARG A 179 -7.63 -16.74 -10.75
C ARG A 179 -6.36 -17.02 -11.53
N ARG A 180 -5.60 -15.96 -11.82
CA ARG A 180 -4.37 -16.07 -12.63
C ARG A 180 -3.31 -16.94 -11.96
N CYS A 181 -3.24 -16.88 -10.62
CA CYS A 181 -2.22 -17.61 -9.83
C CYS A 181 -2.74 -18.92 -9.24
N GLY A 182 -3.96 -19.36 -9.58
CA GLY A 182 -4.53 -20.62 -9.10
C GLY A 182 -4.86 -20.63 -7.60
N ARG A 183 -5.02 -19.43 -6.99
CA ARG A 183 -5.45 -19.28 -5.60
C ARG A 183 -6.91 -19.65 -5.43
N LYS A 184 -7.30 -20.03 -4.22
CA LYS A 184 -8.63 -20.61 -3.95
C LYS A 184 -9.54 -19.73 -3.12
N LYS A 185 -8.96 -18.79 -2.35
CA LYS A 185 -9.71 -18.00 -1.40
C LYS A 185 -9.26 -16.54 -1.38
N VAL A 186 -10.23 -15.62 -1.33
CA VAL A 186 -10.00 -14.19 -1.08
C VAL A 186 -10.67 -13.81 0.24
N THR A 187 -9.91 -13.22 1.15
CA THR A 187 -10.40 -12.70 2.44
C THR A 187 -10.35 -11.18 2.43
N ALA A 188 -11.50 -10.52 2.54
CA ALA A 188 -11.56 -9.06 2.72
C ALA A 188 -11.31 -8.69 4.18
N VAL A 189 -10.30 -7.86 4.43
CA VAL A 189 -9.92 -7.43 5.78
C VAL A 189 -10.41 -6.00 6.01
N HIS A 190 -11.08 -5.75 7.14
CA HIS A 190 -11.74 -4.49 7.41
C HIS A 190 -11.90 -4.21 8.92
N LYS A 191 -12.39 -3.01 9.27
CA LYS A 191 -12.81 -2.62 10.63
C LYS A 191 -14.28 -2.13 10.65
N ALA A 192 -15.16 -2.73 9.87
CA ALA A 192 -16.53 -2.30 9.67
C ALA A 192 -17.42 -2.40 10.93
N ASN A 193 -16.97 -3.09 11.98
CA ASN A 193 -17.62 -3.08 13.28
C ASN A 193 -17.52 -1.71 13.99
N ILE A 194 -16.50 -0.93 13.69
CA ILE A 194 -16.27 0.43 14.19
C ILE A 194 -16.52 1.47 13.10
N MET A 195 -15.82 1.37 11.97
CA MET A 195 -15.92 2.32 10.84
C MET A 195 -17.01 1.87 9.86
N LYS A 196 -18.27 2.05 10.28
CA LYS A 196 -19.44 1.55 9.54
C LYS A 196 -19.65 2.24 8.19
N ALA A 197 -19.26 3.51 8.06
CA ALA A 197 -19.39 4.25 6.81
C ALA A 197 -18.28 3.88 5.82
N THR A 198 -17.01 3.98 6.20
CA THR A 198 -15.87 3.76 5.32
C THR A 198 -15.57 2.28 5.09
N ASP A 199 -15.25 1.54 6.14
CA ASP A 199 -14.95 0.11 6.02
C ASP A 199 -16.21 -0.72 5.72
N GLY A 200 -17.38 -0.25 6.17
CA GLY A 200 -18.67 -0.85 5.77
C GLY A 200 -18.93 -0.72 4.27
N LEU A 201 -18.55 0.41 3.65
CA LEU A 201 -18.58 0.60 2.20
C LEU A 201 -17.63 -0.38 1.50
N PHE A 202 -16.38 -0.44 1.96
CA PHE A 202 -15.38 -1.38 1.41
C PHE A 202 -15.91 -2.84 1.46
N LEU A 203 -16.41 -3.28 2.62
CA LEU A 203 -16.93 -4.63 2.81
C LEU A 203 -18.14 -4.92 1.90
N ARG A 204 -19.07 -3.96 1.78
CA ARG A 204 -20.21 -4.11 0.87
C ARG A 204 -19.76 -4.28 -0.58
N VAL A 205 -18.83 -3.43 -1.05
CA VAL A 205 -18.26 -3.53 -2.40
C VAL A 205 -17.53 -4.86 -2.59
N ALA A 206 -16.79 -5.32 -1.58
CA ALA A 206 -16.08 -6.60 -1.66
C ALA A 206 -17.04 -7.77 -1.86
N ARG A 207 -18.19 -7.78 -1.15
CA ARG A 207 -19.24 -8.79 -1.31
C ARG A 207 -19.92 -8.71 -2.67
N GLU A 208 -20.17 -7.50 -3.20
CA GLU A 208 -20.72 -7.30 -4.54
C GLU A 208 -19.77 -7.86 -5.62
N VAL A 209 -18.47 -7.59 -5.52
CA VAL A 209 -17.48 -8.11 -6.47
C VAL A 209 -17.37 -9.63 -6.35
N ALA A 210 -17.31 -10.18 -5.14
CA ALA A 210 -17.18 -11.62 -4.90
C ALA A 210 -18.28 -12.44 -5.60
N ALA A 211 -19.48 -11.89 -5.71
CA ALA A 211 -20.61 -12.55 -6.41
C ALA A 211 -20.31 -12.85 -7.89
N ASN A 212 -19.36 -12.16 -8.52
CA ASN A 212 -18.93 -12.39 -9.89
C ASN A 212 -17.84 -13.48 -10.03
N TYR A 213 -17.37 -14.03 -8.89
CA TYR A 213 -16.29 -15.02 -8.84
C TYR A 213 -16.69 -16.28 -8.07
N PRO A 214 -17.73 -17.03 -8.52
CA PRO A 214 -18.25 -18.18 -7.79
C PRO A 214 -17.24 -19.36 -7.68
N ASP A 215 -16.18 -19.32 -8.43
CA ASP A 215 -15.08 -20.28 -8.46
C ASP A 215 -14.03 -20.04 -7.35
N ILE A 216 -14.11 -18.89 -6.63
CA ILE A 216 -13.19 -18.51 -5.58
C ILE A 216 -13.96 -18.37 -4.27
N GLU A 217 -13.50 -19.05 -3.22
CA GLU A 217 -14.07 -18.87 -1.88
C GLU A 217 -13.87 -17.43 -1.41
N PHE A 218 -14.91 -16.83 -0.86
CA PHE A 218 -14.87 -15.50 -0.28
C PHE A 218 -15.28 -15.51 1.18
N ASN A 219 -14.50 -14.84 2.02
CA ASN A 219 -14.91 -14.49 3.37
C ASN A 219 -14.41 -13.09 3.75
N ASP A 220 -14.83 -12.60 4.91
CA ASP A 220 -14.35 -11.35 5.47
C ASP A 220 -13.91 -11.53 6.93
N LYS A 221 -12.93 -10.74 7.35
CA LYS A 221 -12.41 -10.74 8.72
C LYS A 221 -12.10 -9.33 9.21
N ILE A 222 -12.32 -9.11 10.50
CA ILE A 222 -11.91 -7.89 11.20
C ILE A 222 -10.38 -7.89 11.32
N VAL A 223 -9.74 -6.75 11.08
CA VAL A 223 -8.28 -6.60 11.02
C VAL A 223 -7.56 -7.14 12.25
N ASP A 224 -8.05 -6.87 13.46
CA ASP A 224 -7.44 -7.37 14.70
C ASP A 224 -7.45 -8.90 14.77
N ALA A 225 -8.58 -9.50 14.42
CA ALA A 225 -8.71 -10.96 14.35
C ALA A 225 -7.85 -11.56 13.22
N THR A 226 -7.65 -10.83 12.13
CA THR A 226 -6.75 -11.23 11.05
C THR A 226 -5.30 -11.23 11.50
N CYS A 227 -4.86 -10.17 12.18
CA CYS A 227 -3.49 -10.10 12.74
C CYS A 227 -3.22 -11.25 13.70
N MET A 228 -4.17 -11.56 14.58
CA MET A 228 -4.06 -12.71 15.49
C MET A 228 -4.03 -14.03 14.71
N GLY A 229 -4.93 -14.19 13.73
CA GLY A 229 -5.01 -15.40 12.90
C GLY A 229 -3.73 -15.66 12.12
N LEU A 230 -3.10 -14.66 11.56
CA LEU A 230 -1.82 -14.76 10.84
C LEU A 230 -0.68 -15.29 11.74
N VAL A 231 -0.71 -14.97 13.04
CA VAL A 231 0.27 -15.46 14.01
C VAL A 231 -0.07 -16.84 14.56
N GLN A 232 -1.35 -17.23 14.54
CA GLN A 232 -1.81 -18.52 15.06
C GLN A 232 -1.89 -19.60 13.99
N ASN A 233 -2.54 -19.31 12.87
CA ASN A 233 -2.80 -20.22 11.76
C ASN A 233 -2.68 -19.52 10.41
N PRO A 234 -1.49 -19.12 9.95
CA PRO A 234 -1.33 -18.41 8.69
C PRO A 234 -1.84 -19.20 7.46
N ASN A 235 -1.85 -20.55 7.55
CA ASN A 235 -2.32 -21.43 6.47
C ASN A 235 -3.85 -21.38 6.25
N ASP A 236 -4.59 -20.69 7.14
CA ASP A 236 -6.03 -20.42 6.93
C ASP A 236 -6.27 -19.30 5.90
N PHE A 237 -5.23 -18.61 5.49
CA PHE A 237 -5.28 -17.51 4.54
C PHE A 237 -4.65 -17.89 3.21
N ASP A 238 -5.14 -17.26 2.13
CA ASP A 238 -4.61 -17.44 0.78
C ASP A 238 -4.35 -16.05 0.15
N VAL A 239 -5.38 -15.34 -0.31
CA VAL A 239 -5.26 -13.95 -0.75
C VAL A 239 -6.01 -13.05 0.23
N LEU A 240 -5.33 -12.05 0.76
CA LEU A 240 -5.91 -11.03 1.63
C LEU A 240 -6.08 -9.74 0.83
N VAL A 241 -7.25 -9.12 0.85
CA VAL A 241 -7.47 -7.80 0.25
C VAL A 241 -7.90 -6.80 1.32
N LEU A 242 -7.24 -5.61 1.33
CA LEU A 242 -7.44 -4.64 2.41
C LEU A 242 -7.35 -3.19 1.92
N PRO A 243 -7.98 -2.26 2.68
CA PRO A 243 -7.72 -0.83 2.56
C PRO A 243 -6.25 -0.48 2.84
N ASN A 244 -5.90 0.78 2.61
CA ASN A 244 -4.50 1.21 2.60
C ASN A 244 -3.83 1.25 3.99
N LEU A 245 -4.57 1.53 5.05
CA LEU A 245 -3.98 1.67 6.38
C LEU A 245 -3.59 0.32 7.03
N TYR A 246 -4.29 -0.77 6.70
CA TYR A 246 -4.12 -2.09 7.34
C TYR A 246 -2.97 -2.91 6.82
#